data_94497d7e8bf9f1b7d743175aa621d112
#
_entry.id   94497d7e8bf9f1b7d743175aa621d112
#
_cell.length_a   1.000
_cell.length_b   1.000
_cell.length_c   1.000
_cell.angle_alpha   90.00
_cell.angle_beta   90.00
_cell.angle_gamma   90.00
#
_symmetry.space_group_name_H-M   'P 1'
#
loop_
_entity.id
_entity.type
_entity.pdbx_description
1 polymer ?
#
loop_
_entity_poly.entity_id
_entity_poly.type
_entity_poly.pdbx_seq_one_letter_code
_entity_poly.pdbx_strand_id
1 'polypeptide(L)'
;MDEQGPEARQKKPAEMRSTRRSSSVAPLSFAALLTLTACGGKPTDLVLPGGVPARTDLHEASTLPSDSVRTVSRRDYGWRLIYHPARAPASADQGAARALCGLESRSVSRIERIPRTDPYADPGAAMIDIYCA
;
A
#
# COMPACT_ATOMS: atom_id res chain seq x y z
N MET A 1 -16.89 -22.96 44.03
CA MET A 1 -15.43 -23.05 44.03
C MET A 1 -14.90 -21.93 43.19
N ASP A 2 -14.49 -20.95 43.95
CA ASP A 2 -13.93 -19.68 43.52
C ASP A 2 -12.55 -19.90 42.94
N GLU A 3 -12.21 -19.16 41.87
CA GLU A 3 -10.84 -18.74 41.64
C GLU A 3 -10.79 -17.43 40.88
N GLN A 4 -10.54 -16.41 41.65
CA GLN A 4 -10.24 -15.03 41.25
C GLN A 4 -8.82 -15.00 40.68
N GLY A 5 -8.68 -14.49 39.44
CA GLY A 5 -7.40 -14.12 38.86
C GLY A 5 -7.06 -12.65 39.14
N PRO A 6 -5.78 -12.31 39.33
CA PRO A 6 -5.38 -11.03 39.90
C PRO A 6 -5.32 -9.88 38.90
N GLU A 7 -5.82 -8.80 39.37
CA GLU A 7 -5.72 -7.40 39.04
C GLU A 7 -4.34 -6.93 38.54
N ALA A 8 -4.27 -6.44 37.31
CA ALA A 8 -3.07 -5.80 36.77
C ALA A 8 -3.06 -4.30 37.13
N ARG A 9 -2.18 -3.98 38.06
CA ARG A 9 -1.81 -2.69 38.60
C ARG A 9 -1.43 -1.67 37.53
N GLN A 10 -2.22 -0.62 37.40
CA GLN A 10 -1.89 0.58 36.61
C GLN A 10 -0.76 1.35 37.28
N LYS A 11 0.34 1.54 36.59
CA LYS A 11 1.48 2.35 37.01
C LYS A 11 1.36 3.75 36.40
N LYS A 12 1.06 4.73 37.26
CA LYS A 12 0.96 6.15 36.98
C LYS A 12 2.34 6.73 36.65
N PRO A 13 2.52 7.49 35.57
CA PRO A 13 3.78 8.21 35.37
C PRO A 13 3.82 9.52 36.13
N ALA A 14 4.97 9.76 36.72
CA ALA A 14 5.29 10.93 37.55
C ALA A 14 5.42 12.20 36.72
N GLU A 15 4.84 13.22 37.27
CA GLU A 15 4.91 14.62 36.88
C GLU A 15 6.32 15.19 37.13
N MET A 16 6.98 15.63 36.07
CA MET A 16 8.27 16.34 36.19
C MET A 16 8.03 17.85 36.13
N ARG A 17 8.19 18.46 37.26
CA ARG A 17 8.18 19.91 37.47
C ARG A 17 9.28 20.59 36.69
N SER A 18 8.89 21.53 35.86
CA SER A 18 9.74 22.50 35.19
C SER A 18 10.16 23.61 36.19
N THR A 19 11.43 23.70 36.44
CA THR A 19 12.01 24.84 37.18
C THR A 19 12.44 25.93 36.18
N ARG A 20 11.78 27.07 36.30
CA ARG A 20 12.18 28.33 35.67
C ARG A 20 13.52 28.79 36.26
N ARG A 21 14.48 29.12 35.40
CA ARG A 21 15.51 30.10 35.71
C ARG A 21 15.58 31.14 34.60
N SER A 22 15.18 32.33 34.99
CA SER A 22 15.48 33.58 34.33
C SER A 22 16.97 33.86 34.41
N SER A 23 17.57 34.25 33.30
CA SER A 23 18.73 35.15 33.34
C SER A 23 18.76 35.94 32.03
N SER A 24 18.49 37.19 32.17
CA SER A 24 18.66 38.24 31.19
C SER A 24 20.14 38.46 30.90
N VAL A 25 20.52 38.57 29.64
CA VAL A 25 21.50 39.52 29.12
C VAL A 25 21.30 39.64 27.61
N ALA A 26 21.00 40.83 27.14
CA ALA A 26 21.07 41.28 25.76
C ALA A 26 22.44 41.95 25.53
N PRO A 27 22.77 42.48 24.36
CA PRO A 27 22.55 42.08 22.95
C PRO A 27 23.91 42.05 22.21
N LEU A 28 23.94 41.54 21.04
CA LEU A 28 24.70 42.12 19.90
C LEU A 28 24.44 41.36 18.62
N SER A 29 23.97 42.12 17.69
CA SER A 29 23.72 41.86 16.28
C SER A 29 24.84 41.08 15.58
N PHE A 30 24.43 40.06 14.83
CA PHE A 30 24.96 39.87 13.46
C PHE A 30 23.98 39.04 12.69
N ALA A 31 23.28 39.70 11.79
CA ALA A 31 22.47 39.12 10.79
C ALA A 31 23.37 38.37 9.78
N ALA A 32 23.26 37.07 9.79
CA ALA A 32 23.62 36.26 8.65
C ALA A 32 22.41 35.38 8.34
N LEU A 33 21.48 35.93 7.60
CA LEU A 33 20.43 35.17 6.92
C LEU A 33 21.09 34.32 5.83
N LEU A 34 21.59 33.17 6.20
CA LEU A 34 21.74 32.07 5.27
C LEU A 34 20.39 31.38 5.18
N THR A 35 19.53 31.90 4.30
CA THR A 35 18.39 31.16 3.81
C THR A 35 18.93 30.05 2.94
N LEU A 36 19.32 28.94 3.58
CA LEU A 36 19.34 27.68 2.90
C LEU A 36 17.90 27.35 2.56
N THR A 37 17.48 27.78 1.38
CA THR A 37 16.34 27.18 0.72
C THR A 37 16.75 25.73 0.45
N ALA A 38 16.52 24.89 1.45
CA ALA A 38 16.43 23.46 1.22
C ALA A 38 15.30 23.28 0.24
N CYS A 39 15.63 23.12 -1.03
CA CYS A 39 14.76 22.47 -2.00
C CYS A 39 14.59 21.02 -1.53
N GLY A 40 13.90 20.84 -0.43
CA GLY A 40 13.28 19.59 -0.05
C GLY A 40 12.14 19.36 -1.02
N GLY A 41 12.46 18.96 -2.24
CA GLY A 41 11.48 18.33 -3.10
C GLY A 41 10.94 17.15 -2.30
N LYS A 42 9.72 17.26 -1.77
CA LYS A 42 8.99 16.10 -1.30
C LYS A 42 9.06 15.09 -2.43
N PRO A 43 9.51 13.85 -2.19
CA PRO A 43 9.38 12.84 -3.21
C PRO A 43 7.90 12.86 -3.59
N THR A 44 7.61 13.27 -4.82
CA THR A 44 6.30 13.12 -5.40
C THR A 44 6.06 11.64 -5.39
N ASP A 45 5.20 11.17 -4.50
CA ASP A 45 4.74 9.80 -4.51
C ASP A 45 4.09 9.62 -5.88
N LEU A 46 4.82 8.93 -6.76
CA LEU A 46 4.30 8.56 -8.07
C LEU A 46 3.04 7.76 -7.81
N VAL A 47 1.95 8.26 -8.31
CA VAL A 47 0.63 7.64 -8.17
C VAL A 47 0.27 7.06 -9.52
N LEU A 48 -0.08 5.79 -9.54
CA LEU A 48 -0.63 5.15 -10.73
C LEU A 48 -2.01 5.73 -11.06
N PRO A 49 -2.45 5.66 -12.31
CA PRO A 49 -3.83 6.02 -12.66
C PRO A 49 -4.83 5.35 -11.71
N GLY A 50 -5.81 6.09 -11.22
CA GLY A 50 -6.78 5.60 -10.23
C GLY A 50 -6.41 5.88 -8.77
N GLY A 51 -5.32 6.61 -8.50
CA GLY A 51 -4.94 7.03 -7.15
C GLY A 51 -4.13 5.98 -6.37
N VAL A 52 -3.70 4.90 -7.00
CA VAL A 52 -2.91 3.84 -6.35
C VAL A 52 -1.46 4.29 -6.19
N PRO A 53 -0.87 4.26 -4.98
CA PRO A 53 0.53 4.58 -4.78
C PRO A 53 1.46 3.69 -5.62
N ALA A 54 2.44 4.28 -6.30
CA ALA A 54 3.37 3.52 -7.16
C ALA A 54 4.21 2.48 -6.41
N ARG A 55 4.33 2.62 -5.09
CA ARG A 55 5.02 1.66 -4.22
C ARG A 55 4.16 0.48 -3.78
N THR A 56 2.90 0.41 -4.20
CA THR A 56 2.02 -0.71 -3.87
C THR A 56 2.59 -2.00 -4.49
N ASP A 57 2.79 -3.01 -3.67
CA ASP A 57 3.09 -4.35 -4.17
C ASP A 57 1.81 -4.94 -4.79
N LEU A 58 1.75 -4.89 -6.11
CA LEU A 58 0.58 -5.34 -6.86
C LEU A 58 0.41 -6.86 -6.83
N HIS A 59 1.49 -7.63 -6.66
CA HIS A 59 1.39 -9.07 -6.50
C HIS A 59 0.69 -9.41 -5.19
N GLU A 60 1.13 -8.81 -4.09
CA GLU A 60 0.49 -8.97 -2.78
C GLU A 60 -0.94 -8.42 -2.79
N ALA A 61 -1.15 -7.26 -3.41
CA ALA A 61 -2.47 -6.63 -3.51
C ALA A 61 -3.49 -7.47 -4.28
N SER A 62 -3.05 -8.36 -5.17
CA SER A 62 -3.93 -9.30 -5.89
C SER A 62 -4.53 -10.38 -4.98
N THR A 63 -4.01 -10.55 -3.77
CA THR A 63 -4.40 -11.59 -2.78
C THR A 63 -4.18 -13.02 -3.25
N LEU A 64 -3.48 -13.21 -4.34
CA LEU A 64 -3.13 -14.54 -4.87
C LEU A 64 -1.80 -15.04 -4.26
N PRO A 65 -1.58 -16.37 -4.22
CA PRO A 65 -0.28 -16.92 -3.88
C PRO A 65 0.82 -16.32 -4.76
N SER A 66 1.91 -15.88 -4.17
CA SER A 66 2.99 -15.16 -4.86
C SER A 66 3.63 -15.98 -6.00
N ASP A 67 3.67 -17.30 -5.86
CA ASP A 67 4.18 -18.22 -6.87
C ASP A 67 3.21 -18.42 -8.04
N SER A 68 1.95 -18.03 -7.89
CA SER A 68 0.94 -18.09 -8.96
C SER A 68 0.95 -16.84 -9.83
N VAL A 69 1.27 -15.66 -9.27
CA VAL A 69 1.20 -14.38 -9.99
C VAL A 69 2.43 -14.18 -10.87
N ARG A 70 2.21 -13.78 -12.12
CA ARG A 70 3.27 -13.41 -13.07
C ARG A 70 3.35 -11.91 -13.26
N THR A 71 2.22 -11.29 -13.55
CA THR A 71 2.17 -9.86 -13.83
C THR A 71 0.84 -9.29 -13.39
N VAL A 72 0.88 -8.15 -12.74
CA VAL A 72 -0.27 -7.30 -12.46
C VAL A 72 0.02 -5.93 -13.06
N SER A 73 -0.81 -5.47 -13.97
CA SER A 73 -0.63 -4.17 -14.62
C SER A 73 -1.90 -3.36 -14.66
N ARG A 74 -1.78 -2.07 -14.37
CA ARG A 74 -2.86 -1.10 -14.48
C ARG A 74 -3.18 -0.82 -15.94
N ARG A 75 -4.47 -0.76 -16.28
CA ARG A 75 -5.02 -0.40 -17.59
C ARG A 75 -6.06 0.72 -17.42
N ASP A 76 -6.41 1.37 -18.51
CA ASP A 76 -7.38 2.47 -18.48
C ASP A 76 -8.75 2.02 -17.94
N TYR A 77 -9.14 0.79 -18.24
CA TYR A 77 -10.42 0.18 -17.82
C TYR A 77 -10.35 -0.51 -16.44
N GLY A 78 -9.18 -0.73 -15.88
CA GLY A 78 -8.96 -1.49 -14.65
C GLY A 78 -7.60 -2.16 -14.62
N TRP A 79 -7.55 -3.48 -14.60
CA TRP A 79 -6.32 -4.24 -14.40
C TRP A 79 -6.18 -5.39 -15.37
N ARG A 80 -4.94 -5.73 -15.72
CA ARG A 80 -4.60 -6.98 -16.39
C ARG A 80 -3.80 -7.84 -15.44
N LEU A 81 -4.22 -9.08 -15.27
CA LEU A 81 -3.56 -10.07 -14.43
C LEU A 81 -3.13 -11.26 -15.29
N ILE A 82 -1.87 -11.66 -15.15
CA ILE A 82 -1.34 -12.91 -15.69
C ILE A 82 -0.93 -13.78 -14.51
N TYR A 83 -1.48 -14.98 -14.42
CA TYR A 83 -1.24 -15.87 -13.29
C TYR A 83 -1.40 -17.34 -13.71
N HIS A 84 -0.93 -18.27 -12.86
CA HIS A 84 -1.09 -19.72 -13.04
C HIS A 84 -2.30 -20.23 -12.26
N PRO A 85 -3.42 -20.56 -12.92
CA PRO A 85 -4.62 -21.10 -12.25
C PRO A 85 -4.35 -22.39 -11.46
N ALA A 86 -3.43 -23.22 -11.93
CA ALA A 86 -3.07 -24.48 -11.24
C ALA A 86 -2.43 -24.25 -9.84
N ARG A 87 -1.93 -23.05 -9.56
CA ARG A 87 -1.31 -22.67 -8.29
C ARG A 87 -2.18 -21.71 -7.46
N ALA A 88 -3.37 -21.45 -7.92
CA ALA A 88 -4.30 -20.49 -7.32
C ALA A 88 -5.61 -21.18 -6.93
N PRO A 89 -6.37 -20.63 -5.97
CA PRO A 89 -7.69 -21.15 -5.63
C PRO A 89 -8.67 -21.02 -6.80
N ALA A 90 -9.72 -21.84 -6.82
CA ALA A 90 -10.73 -21.83 -7.88
C ALA A 90 -11.44 -20.45 -8.03
N SER A 91 -11.50 -19.67 -6.94
CA SER A 91 -12.08 -18.33 -6.92
C SER A 91 -11.08 -17.21 -7.21
N ALA A 92 -9.89 -17.53 -7.72
CA ALA A 92 -8.77 -16.61 -7.94
C ALA A 92 -9.17 -15.37 -8.74
N ASP A 93 -9.87 -15.56 -9.86
CA ASP A 93 -10.31 -14.46 -10.74
C ASP A 93 -11.16 -13.44 -9.98
N GLN A 94 -12.15 -13.92 -9.23
CA GLN A 94 -13.07 -13.07 -8.48
C GLN A 94 -12.39 -12.40 -7.27
N GLY A 95 -11.53 -13.14 -6.58
CA GLY A 95 -10.77 -12.63 -5.44
C GLY A 95 -9.82 -11.51 -5.85
N ALA A 96 -8.99 -11.76 -6.84
CA ALA A 96 -8.05 -10.79 -7.38
C ALA A 96 -8.76 -9.55 -7.96
N ALA A 97 -9.85 -9.76 -8.69
CA ALA A 97 -10.61 -8.66 -9.26
C ALA A 97 -11.16 -7.72 -8.19
N ARG A 98 -11.76 -8.26 -7.12
CA ARG A 98 -12.26 -7.44 -6.01
C ARG A 98 -11.14 -6.70 -5.30
N ALA A 99 -10.02 -7.36 -5.06
CA ALA A 99 -8.88 -6.77 -4.40
C ALA A 99 -8.27 -5.63 -5.22
N LEU A 100 -8.03 -5.85 -6.51
CA LEU A 100 -7.41 -4.86 -7.39
C LEU A 100 -8.32 -3.66 -7.68
N CYS A 101 -9.62 -3.88 -7.97
CA CYS A 101 -10.57 -2.76 -8.12
C CYS A 101 -10.74 -2.00 -6.80
N GLY A 102 -10.67 -2.70 -5.66
CA GLY A 102 -10.74 -2.11 -4.32
C GLY A 102 -9.61 -1.12 -4.03
N LEU A 103 -8.42 -1.28 -4.63
CA LEU A 103 -7.32 -0.31 -4.50
C LEU A 103 -7.71 1.09 -4.99
N GLU A 104 -8.63 1.15 -5.95
CA GLU A 104 -9.14 2.40 -6.53
C GLU A 104 -10.52 2.79 -5.96
N SER A 105 -10.97 2.12 -4.90
CA SER A 105 -12.32 2.29 -4.35
C SER A 105 -13.43 2.06 -5.37
N ARG A 106 -13.19 1.14 -6.30
CA ARG A 106 -14.12 0.78 -7.39
C ARG A 106 -14.62 -0.64 -7.23
N SER A 107 -15.75 -0.93 -7.84
CA SER A 107 -16.32 -2.28 -7.90
C SER A 107 -15.91 -3.00 -9.17
N VAL A 108 -15.93 -4.33 -9.13
CA VAL A 108 -15.74 -5.15 -10.33
C VAL A 108 -16.97 -5.04 -11.22
N SER A 109 -16.77 -4.61 -12.45
CA SER A 109 -17.81 -4.58 -13.47
C SER A 109 -17.84 -5.89 -14.27
N ARG A 110 -16.66 -6.33 -14.74
CA ARG A 110 -16.54 -7.50 -15.59
C ARG A 110 -15.14 -8.11 -15.48
N ILE A 111 -15.04 -9.41 -15.67
CA ILE A 111 -13.78 -10.14 -15.84
C ILE A 111 -13.84 -10.82 -17.19
N GLU A 112 -12.79 -10.66 -17.97
CA GLU A 112 -12.68 -11.24 -19.31
C GLU A 112 -11.39 -12.03 -19.45
N ARG A 113 -11.49 -13.28 -19.90
CA ARG A 113 -10.30 -14.10 -20.16
C ARG A 113 -9.79 -13.81 -21.55
N ILE A 114 -8.53 -13.38 -21.62
CA ILE A 114 -7.89 -12.98 -22.87
C ILE A 114 -6.93 -14.08 -23.34
N PRO A 115 -7.02 -14.50 -24.63
CA PRO A 115 -6.03 -15.39 -25.21
C PRO A 115 -4.64 -14.77 -25.17
N ARG A 116 -3.63 -15.55 -24.77
CA ARG A 116 -2.25 -15.08 -24.79
C ARG A 116 -1.70 -15.13 -26.22
N THR A 117 -0.92 -14.11 -26.57
CA THR A 117 -0.27 -14.01 -27.89
C THR A 117 0.75 -15.14 -28.08
N ASP A 118 1.49 -15.47 -27.00
CA ASP A 118 2.42 -16.61 -26.99
C ASP A 118 2.13 -17.49 -25.76
N PRO A 119 1.33 -18.55 -25.91
CA PRO A 119 1.04 -19.45 -24.82
C PRO A 119 2.22 -20.36 -24.44
N TYR A 120 3.23 -20.45 -25.29
CA TYR A 120 4.41 -21.31 -25.06
C TYR A 120 5.48 -20.60 -24.22
N ALA A 121 5.49 -19.29 -24.18
CA ALA A 121 6.45 -18.51 -23.37
C ALA A 121 6.31 -18.78 -21.87
N ASP A 122 5.10 -19.06 -21.40
CA ASP A 122 4.81 -19.43 -20.00
C ASP A 122 3.62 -20.39 -19.98
N PRO A 123 3.87 -21.71 -20.19
CA PRO A 123 2.82 -22.70 -20.30
C PRO A 123 1.96 -22.77 -19.05
N GLY A 124 0.63 -22.81 -19.21
CA GLY A 124 -0.33 -22.90 -18.11
C GLY A 124 -0.69 -21.55 -17.47
N ALA A 125 -0.04 -20.45 -17.86
CA ALA A 125 -0.47 -19.13 -17.40
C ALA A 125 -1.73 -18.67 -18.12
N ALA A 126 -2.66 -18.09 -17.36
CA ALA A 126 -3.86 -17.44 -17.85
C ALA A 126 -3.71 -15.92 -17.81
N MET A 127 -4.36 -15.23 -18.73
CA MET A 127 -4.46 -13.78 -18.76
C MET A 127 -5.91 -13.35 -18.64
N ILE A 128 -6.19 -12.46 -17.71
CA ILE A 128 -7.53 -11.88 -17.53
C ILE A 128 -7.45 -10.35 -17.53
N ASP A 129 -8.46 -9.73 -18.11
CA ASP A 129 -8.74 -8.31 -17.98
C ASP A 129 -9.87 -8.10 -16.98
N ILE A 130 -9.63 -7.21 -16.03
CA ILE A 130 -10.52 -6.87 -14.94
C ILE A 130 -11.00 -5.45 -15.17
N TYR A 131 -12.29 -5.28 -15.40
CA TYR A 131 -12.93 -3.99 -15.60
C TYR A 131 -13.50 -3.52 -14.28
N CYS A 132 -13.12 -2.30 -13.88
CA CYS A 132 -13.59 -1.66 -12.67
C CYS A 132 -14.55 -0.49 -13.00
N ALA A 133 -15.61 -0.38 -12.23
CA ALA A 133 -16.61 0.66 -12.38
C ALA A 133 -16.75 1.53 -11.11
#